data_2f00d071fb9f36667f2c70ac1e8abf95
#
_entry.id   2f00d071fb9f36667f2c70ac1e8abf95
#
_cell.length_a   1.000
_cell.length_b   1.000
_cell.length_c   1.000
_cell.angle_alpha   90.00
_cell.angle_beta   90.00
_cell.angle_gamma   90.00
#
_symmetry.space_group_name_H-M   'P 1'
#
loop_
_entity.id
_entity.type
_entity.pdbx_description
1 polymer ?
#
loop_
_entity_poly.entity_id
_entity_poly.type
_entity_poly.pdbx_seq_one_letter_code
_entity_poly.pdbx_strand_id
1 'polypeptide(L)'
;MSTLPILGAALSYKDVVSLKDWIFEKNRTLELQDFSRVDVLDDDQDALIDAYAQLLDGFGGVFGIHGPFLGLDLGSPDPLVQNVVMVRLLDAINKCERLGATHMVVHSPFNMFHTLNSMTFPSMRDEMIEAAANTLAPVLNRAEQIGCCLMLENVADSDPSLRNSLVKAIKSPMLKVSIDTGHAHFAHGQFKAPPVADFIYTAGSLLGHVHLQDADGYADRHWHPGEGTVPWGGVFKALADISATPRLILEVRDRKEQLPQTVARLQSLGLAQ
;
A
#
# COMPACT_ATOMS: atom_id res chain seq x y z
N MET A 1 24.54 -7.76 12.79
CA MET A 1 23.31 -8.53 12.45
C MET A 1 22.20 -7.51 12.28
N SER A 2 21.51 -7.47 11.15
CA SER A 2 20.35 -6.59 11.02
C SER A 2 19.26 -7.11 11.98
N THR A 3 18.62 -6.20 12.69
CA THR A 3 17.44 -6.54 13.51
C THR A 3 16.31 -7.00 12.58
N LEU A 4 15.62 -8.09 12.93
CA LEU A 4 14.44 -8.55 12.20
C LEU A 4 13.35 -7.46 12.20
N PRO A 5 12.54 -7.35 11.15
CA PRO A 5 11.53 -6.31 11.07
C PRO A 5 10.37 -6.55 12.05
N ILE A 6 9.82 -5.45 12.58
CA ILE A 6 8.53 -5.44 13.27
C ILE A 6 7.43 -5.31 12.22
N LEU A 7 6.44 -6.21 12.26
CA LEU A 7 5.31 -6.18 11.33
C LEU A 7 4.18 -5.34 11.91
N GLY A 8 3.63 -4.46 11.08
CA GLY A 8 2.43 -3.69 11.33
C GLY A 8 1.16 -4.38 10.84
N ALA A 9 0.03 -3.69 10.84
CA ALA A 9 -1.23 -4.24 10.36
C ALA A 9 -2.16 -3.18 9.75
N ALA A 10 -2.93 -3.60 8.75
CA ALA A 10 -4.00 -2.85 8.11
C ALA A 10 -5.34 -3.24 8.78
N LEU A 11 -5.97 -2.29 9.49
CA LEU A 11 -7.08 -2.55 10.40
C LEU A 11 -8.18 -1.49 10.30
N SER A 12 -9.43 -1.92 10.47
CA SER A 12 -10.55 -1.02 10.72
C SER A 12 -10.55 -0.53 12.18
N TYR A 13 -11.32 0.50 12.47
CA TYR A 13 -11.47 1.01 13.85
C TYR A 13 -11.80 -0.10 14.85
N LYS A 14 -12.77 -0.96 14.51
CA LYS A 14 -13.17 -2.10 15.34
C LYS A 14 -12.01 -3.07 15.62
N ASP A 15 -11.20 -3.34 14.60
CA ASP A 15 -10.08 -4.25 14.73
C ASP A 15 -8.95 -3.63 15.56
N VAL A 16 -8.71 -2.32 15.42
CA VAL A 16 -7.74 -1.59 16.27
C VAL A 16 -8.15 -1.64 17.74
N VAL A 17 -9.45 -1.45 18.04
CA VAL A 17 -9.95 -1.59 19.42
C VAL A 17 -9.64 -2.97 19.99
N SER A 18 -9.87 -4.04 19.20
CA SER A 18 -9.68 -5.41 19.67
C SER A 18 -8.21 -5.83 19.79
N LEU A 19 -7.31 -5.19 19.03
CA LEU A 19 -5.88 -5.52 18.96
C LEU A 19 -4.99 -4.44 19.60
N LYS A 20 -5.57 -3.48 20.33
CA LYS A 20 -4.86 -2.32 20.84
C LYS A 20 -3.57 -2.69 21.58
N ASP A 21 -3.65 -3.59 22.54
CA ASP A 21 -2.51 -3.98 23.36
C ASP A 21 -1.37 -4.57 22.51
N TRP A 22 -1.70 -5.43 21.56
CA TRP A 22 -0.73 -6.02 20.63
C TRP A 22 -0.07 -4.97 19.69
N ILE A 23 -0.83 -3.96 19.26
CA ILE A 23 -0.31 -2.88 18.42
C ILE A 23 0.66 -2.01 19.25
N PHE A 24 0.25 -1.63 20.46
CA PHE A 24 1.01 -0.74 21.35
C PHE A 24 2.28 -1.40 21.92
N GLU A 25 2.24 -2.70 22.19
CA GLU A 25 3.36 -3.46 22.78
C GLU A 25 4.69 -3.22 22.06
N LYS A 26 4.68 -3.14 20.72
CA LYS A 26 5.86 -2.92 19.88
C LYS A 26 5.78 -1.66 19.02
N ASN A 27 4.84 -0.76 19.29
CA ASN A 27 4.58 0.40 18.45
C ASN A 27 4.48 0.02 16.96
N ARG A 28 3.68 -1.01 16.65
CA ARG A 28 3.55 -1.56 15.30
C ARG A 28 2.98 -0.51 14.36
N THR A 29 3.58 -0.37 13.19
CA THR A 29 3.02 0.51 12.15
C THR A 29 1.57 0.11 11.86
N LEU A 30 0.67 1.08 11.89
CA LEU A 30 -0.76 0.86 11.69
C LEU A 30 -1.20 1.50 10.36
N GLU A 31 -2.08 0.83 9.64
CA GLU A 31 -2.77 1.40 8.50
C GLU A 31 -4.29 1.34 8.73
N LEU A 32 -4.95 2.49 8.67
CA LEU A 32 -6.38 2.62 8.92
C LEU A 32 -7.16 2.38 7.63
N GLN A 33 -8.00 1.35 7.62
CA GLN A 33 -8.71 0.88 6.42
C GLN A 33 -10.06 1.58 6.18
N ASP A 34 -10.61 2.27 7.18
CA ASP A 34 -11.95 2.87 7.09
C ASP A 34 -12.03 4.00 6.04
N PHE A 35 -10.91 4.60 5.68
CA PHE A 35 -10.84 5.73 4.73
C PHE A 35 -10.67 5.30 3.27
N SER A 36 -10.67 4.00 2.98
CA SER A 36 -10.51 3.44 1.63
C SER A 36 -11.77 3.53 0.77
N ARG A 37 -12.93 3.78 1.37
CA ARG A 37 -14.24 3.80 0.71
C ARG A 37 -14.69 5.22 0.43
N VAL A 38 -15.16 5.46 -0.80
CA VAL A 38 -15.63 6.78 -1.24
C VAL A 38 -16.90 7.22 -0.51
N ASP A 39 -17.84 6.29 -0.26
CA ASP A 39 -19.06 6.57 0.50
C ASP A 39 -18.78 7.00 1.94
N VAL A 40 -17.75 6.42 2.56
CA VAL A 40 -17.29 6.83 3.89
C VAL A 40 -16.64 8.23 3.84
N LEU A 41 -16.00 8.62 2.74
CA LEU A 41 -15.41 9.95 2.60
C LEU A 41 -16.46 11.07 2.46
N ASP A 42 -17.65 10.77 1.94
CA ASP A 42 -18.73 11.75 1.75
C ASP A 42 -19.49 12.05 3.05
N ASP A 43 -19.42 11.16 4.04
CA ASP A 43 -20.05 11.36 5.35
C ASP A 43 -19.21 12.29 6.24
N ASP A 44 -19.83 12.88 7.24
CA ASP A 44 -19.12 13.61 8.29
C ASP A 44 -18.23 12.65 9.10
N GLN A 45 -16.93 12.67 8.81
CA GLN A 45 -15.93 11.80 9.42
C GLN A 45 -15.37 12.34 10.73
N ASP A 46 -15.84 13.48 11.21
CA ASP A 46 -15.31 14.11 12.41
C ASP A 46 -15.39 13.17 13.62
N ALA A 47 -16.52 12.50 13.80
CA ALA A 47 -16.70 11.55 14.90
C ALA A 47 -15.73 10.34 14.81
N LEU A 48 -15.44 9.84 13.60
CA LEU A 48 -14.50 8.73 13.42
C LEU A 48 -13.05 9.19 13.64
N ILE A 49 -12.69 10.36 13.17
CA ILE A 49 -11.37 10.96 13.37
C ILE A 49 -11.13 11.20 14.87
N ASP A 50 -12.10 11.77 15.58
CA ASP A 50 -12.04 12.00 17.03
C ASP A 50 -11.94 10.68 17.80
N ALA A 51 -12.67 9.65 17.36
CA ALA A 51 -12.60 8.32 17.96
C ALA A 51 -11.20 7.69 17.77
N TYR A 52 -10.59 7.83 16.60
CA TYR A 52 -9.20 7.39 16.37
C TYR A 52 -8.20 8.19 17.21
N ALA A 53 -8.36 9.51 17.32
CA ALA A 53 -7.49 10.35 18.14
C ALA A 53 -7.50 9.89 19.61
N GLN A 54 -8.69 9.56 20.15
CA GLN A 54 -8.83 9.03 21.51
C GLN A 54 -8.26 7.60 21.64
N LEU A 55 -8.51 6.73 20.64
CA LEU A 55 -8.06 5.34 20.65
C LEU A 55 -6.53 5.24 20.60
N LEU A 56 -5.89 6.10 19.81
CA LEU A 56 -4.44 6.14 19.59
C LEU A 56 -3.70 7.09 20.55
N ASP A 57 -4.39 7.67 21.54
CA ASP A 57 -3.72 8.47 22.57
C ASP A 57 -2.64 7.64 23.29
N GLY A 58 -1.42 8.21 23.35
CA GLY A 58 -0.24 7.52 23.90
C GLY A 58 0.40 6.48 22.94
N PHE A 59 -0.08 6.33 21.70
CA PHE A 59 0.56 5.46 20.72
C PHE A 59 1.89 6.05 20.24
N GLY A 60 2.99 5.34 20.47
CA GLY A 60 4.35 5.78 20.09
C GLY A 60 4.78 5.34 18.69
N GLY A 61 3.93 4.60 17.95
CA GLY A 61 4.21 4.14 16.58
C GLY A 61 3.79 5.16 15.53
N VAL A 62 4.00 4.79 14.27
CA VAL A 62 3.53 5.58 13.12
C VAL A 62 2.31 4.90 12.50
N PHE A 63 1.44 5.70 11.90
CA PHE A 63 0.31 5.17 11.17
C PHE A 63 0.03 5.96 9.89
N GLY A 64 -0.73 5.35 9.01
CA GLY A 64 -1.24 5.90 7.77
C GLY A 64 -2.66 5.44 7.50
N ILE A 65 -3.13 5.72 6.30
CA ILE A 65 -4.45 5.25 5.85
C ILE A 65 -4.30 4.51 4.52
N HIS A 66 -5.21 3.59 4.26
CA HIS A 66 -5.49 3.21 2.88
C HIS A 66 -6.35 4.30 2.24
N GLY A 67 -5.87 4.91 1.16
CA GLY A 67 -6.62 5.92 0.42
C GLY A 67 -7.80 5.31 -0.36
N PRO A 68 -8.73 6.13 -0.86
CA PRO A 68 -9.83 5.65 -1.67
C PRO A 68 -9.33 5.11 -3.01
N PHE A 69 -9.91 4.00 -3.46
CA PHE A 69 -9.45 3.34 -4.69
C PHE A 69 -10.57 2.84 -5.60
N LEU A 70 -11.70 2.39 -5.04
CA LEU A 70 -12.72 1.72 -5.83
C LEU A 70 -13.35 2.68 -6.85
N GLY A 71 -13.22 2.34 -8.13
CA GLY A 71 -13.73 3.16 -9.24
C GLY A 71 -12.89 4.39 -9.57
N LEU A 72 -11.72 4.57 -8.95
CA LEU A 72 -10.82 5.69 -9.20
C LEU A 72 -9.67 5.25 -10.12
N ASP A 73 -9.68 5.72 -11.37
CA ASP A 73 -8.62 5.44 -12.35
C ASP A 73 -7.61 6.61 -12.40
N LEU A 74 -6.47 6.43 -11.75
CA LEU A 74 -5.39 7.40 -11.68
C LEU A 74 -4.75 7.68 -13.05
N GLY A 75 -4.81 6.71 -13.97
CA GLY A 75 -4.23 6.80 -15.32
C GLY A 75 -5.20 7.22 -16.41
N SER A 76 -6.43 7.61 -16.05
CA SER A 76 -7.44 7.99 -17.03
C SER A 76 -7.01 9.16 -17.90
N PRO A 77 -7.16 9.07 -19.24
CA PRO A 77 -6.91 10.20 -20.14
C PRO A 77 -8.03 11.27 -20.09
N ASP A 78 -9.19 10.97 -19.47
CA ASP A 78 -10.31 11.91 -19.37
C ASP A 78 -10.10 12.91 -18.25
N PRO A 79 -10.02 14.25 -18.54
CA PRO A 79 -9.83 15.27 -17.52
C PRO A 79 -10.92 15.32 -16.44
N LEU A 80 -12.15 14.90 -16.77
CA LEU A 80 -13.24 14.82 -15.77
C LEU A 80 -12.98 13.71 -14.76
N VAL A 81 -12.51 12.56 -15.23
CA VAL A 81 -12.13 11.44 -14.35
C VAL A 81 -10.92 11.83 -13.50
N GLN A 82 -9.89 12.44 -14.11
CA GLN A 82 -8.71 12.96 -13.38
C GLN A 82 -9.13 13.92 -12.26
N ASN A 83 -10.06 14.83 -12.54
CA ASN A 83 -10.56 15.78 -11.53
C ASN A 83 -11.27 15.06 -10.37
N VAL A 84 -12.10 14.06 -10.66
CA VAL A 84 -12.78 13.27 -9.61
C VAL A 84 -11.73 12.55 -8.74
N VAL A 85 -10.76 11.88 -9.36
CA VAL A 85 -9.69 11.18 -8.63
C VAL A 85 -8.90 12.15 -7.75
N MET A 86 -8.48 13.28 -8.31
CA MET A 86 -7.75 14.33 -7.60
C MET A 86 -8.52 14.84 -6.36
N VAL A 87 -9.81 15.14 -6.53
CA VAL A 87 -10.66 15.63 -5.43
C VAL A 87 -10.78 14.58 -4.32
N ARG A 88 -10.99 13.31 -4.66
CA ARG A 88 -11.05 12.21 -3.68
C ARG A 88 -9.75 11.99 -2.94
N LEU A 89 -8.61 12.07 -3.63
CA LEU A 89 -7.30 11.95 -3.00
C LEU A 89 -6.96 13.18 -2.13
N LEU A 90 -7.35 14.41 -2.55
CA LEU A 90 -7.19 15.61 -1.71
C LEU A 90 -8.05 15.55 -0.45
N ASP A 91 -9.26 15.03 -0.53
CA ASP A 91 -10.10 14.83 0.64
C ASP A 91 -9.45 13.84 1.61
N ALA A 92 -8.98 12.70 1.10
CA ALA A 92 -8.29 11.71 1.93
C ALA A 92 -6.98 12.24 2.56
N ILE A 93 -6.18 13.02 1.82
CA ILE A 93 -4.94 13.60 2.36
C ILE A 93 -5.23 14.66 3.44
N ASN A 94 -6.33 15.40 3.35
CA ASN A 94 -6.78 16.31 4.40
C ASN A 94 -7.21 15.55 5.68
N LYS A 95 -7.79 14.35 5.54
CA LYS A 95 -8.05 13.47 6.68
C LYS A 95 -6.74 12.95 7.29
N CYS A 96 -5.71 12.66 6.48
CA CYS A 96 -4.38 12.34 6.99
C CYS A 96 -3.82 13.44 7.89
N GLU A 97 -3.97 14.73 7.52
CA GLU A 97 -3.54 15.85 8.35
C GLU A 97 -4.23 15.85 9.70
N ARG A 98 -5.55 15.72 9.72
CA ARG A 98 -6.35 15.73 10.95
C ARG A 98 -6.04 14.55 11.87
N LEU A 99 -5.74 13.40 11.29
CA LEU A 99 -5.33 12.19 12.01
C LEU A 99 -3.87 12.26 12.50
N GLY A 100 -3.00 13.03 11.84
CA GLY A 100 -1.55 12.96 12.01
C GLY A 100 -0.93 11.74 11.30
N ALA A 101 -1.57 11.25 10.24
CA ALA A 101 -1.10 10.11 9.47
C ALA A 101 0.14 10.47 8.63
N THR A 102 1.11 9.55 8.57
CA THR A 102 2.42 9.76 7.93
C THR A 102 2.54 9.15 6.53
N HIS A 103 1.55 8.38 6.12
CA HIS A 103 1.48 7.78 4.78
C HIS A 103 0.05 7.52 4.35
N MET A 104 -0.16 7.47 3.04
CA MET A 104 -1.42 7.08 2.41
C MET A 104 -1.13 6.15 1.24
N VAL A 105 -1.74 4.96 1.23
CA VAL A 105 -1.66 4.03 0.10
C VAL A 105 -2.56 4.52 -1.02
N VAL A 106 -2.07 4.48 -2.26
CA VAL A 106 -2.80 4.79 -3.49
C VAL A 106 -2.53 3.71 -4.52
N HIS A 107 -3.55 3.31 -5.27
CA HIS A 107 -3.43 2.25 -6.27
C HIS A 107 -2.71 2.73 -7.53
N SER A 108 -1.91 1.82 -8.09
CA SER A 108 -1.23 2.00 -9.39
C SER A 108 -2.24 2.16 -10.54
N PRO A 109 -1.96 3.04 -11.52
CA PRO A 109 -2.76 3.13 -12.74
C PRO A 109 -2.52 1.97 -13.71
N PHE A 110 -1.44 1.20 -13.51
CA PHE A 110 -1.02 0.17 -14.47
C PHE A 110 -1.72 -1.17 -14.19
N ASN A 111 -1.92 -1.93 -15.26
CA ASN A 111 -2.43 -3.29 -15.17
C ASN A 111 -1.86 -4.17 -16.29
N MET A 112 -2.22 -5.47 -16.29
CA MET A 112 -1.77 -6.44 -17.28
C MET A 112 -2.10 -6.06 -18.72
N PHE A 113 -3.23 -5.40 -18.97
CA PHE A 113 -3.63 -5.02 -20.33
C PHE A 113 -2.59 -4.09 -20.96
N HIS A 114 -2.11 -3.12 -20.22
CA HIS A 114 -1.10 -2.15 -20.69
C HIS A 114 0.23 -2.81 -21.01
N THR A 115 0.65 -3.78 -20.19
CA THR A 115 1.89 -4.53 -20.42
C THR A 115 1.77 -5.47 -21.62
N LEU A 116 0.69 -6.26 -21.69
CA LEU A 116 0.48 -7.24 -22.75
C LEU A 116 0.27 -6.60 -24.14
N ASN A 117 -0.27 -5.40 -24.19
CA ASN A 117 -0.60 -4.69 -25.42
C ASN A 117 0.36 -3.52 -25.73
N SER A 118 1.49 -3.42 -25.05
CA SER A 118 2.46 -2.32 -25.22
C SER A 118 2.98 -2.16 -26.65
N MET A 119 3.09 -3.25 -27.40
CA MET A 119 3.48 -3.20 -28.82
C MET A 119 2.37 -2.64 -29.74
N THR A 120 1.11 -2.86 -29.37
CA THR A 120 -0.06 -2.37 -30.12
C THR A 120 -0.34 -0.91 -29.83
N PHE A 121 -0.11 -0.48 -28.59
CA PHE A 121 -0.37 0.87 -28.11
C PHE A 121 0.89 1.47 -27.46
N PRO A 122 1.91 1.82 -28.27
CA PRO A 122 3.22 2.21 -27.74
C PRO A 122 3.23 3.52 -26.94
N SER A 123 2.29 4.45 -27.19
CA SER A 123 2.17 5.72 -26.45
C SER A 123 1.42 5.60 -25.12
N MET A 124 0.62 4.55 -24.95
CA MET A 124 -0.29 4.40 -23.79
C MET A 124 0.42 4.53 -22.45
N ARG A 125 1.62 3.95 -22.32
CA ARG A 125 2.42 4.04 -21.09
C ARG A 125 2.75 5.50 -20.72
N ASP A 126 3.24 6.27 -21.68
CA ASP A 126 3.67 7.65 -21.45
C ASP A 126 2.46 8.55 -21.18
N GLU A 127 1.35 8.33 -21.89
CA GLU A 127 0.07 9.00 -21.67
C GLU A 127 -0.47 8.73 -20.25
N MET A 128 -0.40 7.50 -19.78
CA MET A 128 -0.82 7.15 -18.41
C MET A 128 0.08 7.76 -17.35
N ILE A 129 1.40 7.80 -17.58
CA ILE A 129 2.34 8.47 -16.67
C ILE A 129 2.03 9.97 -16.60
N GLU A 130 1.77 10.61 -17.72
CA GLU A 130 1.40 12.03 -17.78
C GLU A 130 0.08 12.29 -17.05
N ALA A 131 -0.95 11.50 -17.33
CA ALA A 131 -2.25 11.61 -16.68
C ALA A 131 -2.16 11.44 -15.16
N ALA A 132 -1.46 10.41 -14.70
CA ALA A 132 -1.23 10.17 -13.28
C ALA A 132 -0.41 11.29 -12.62
N ALA A 133 0.62 11.80 -13.30
CA ALA A 133 1.42 12.90 -12.79
C ALA A 133 0.60 14.19 -12.62
N ASN A 134 -0.24 14.52 -13.60
CA ASN A 134 -1.14 15.67 -13.54
C ASN A 134 -2.15 15.53 -12.39
N THR A 135 -2.75 14.36 -12.23
CA THR A 135 -3.72 14.08 -11.17
C THR A 135 -3.08 14.14 -9.78
N LEU A 136 -1.87 13.61 -9.63
CA LEU A 136 -1.17 13.57 -8.35
C LEU A 136 -0.49 14.88 -7.95
N ALA A 137 -0.18 15.78 -8.88
CA ALA A 137 0.58 16.98 -8.58
C ALA A 137 0.01 17.81 -7.42
N PRO A 138 -1.29 18.20 -7.40
CA PRO A 138 -1.85 18.96 -6.27
C PRO A 138 -1.92 18.12 -4.98
N VAL A 139 -2.14 16.81 -5.08
CA VAL A 139 -2.16 15.90 -3.92
C VAL A 139 -0.76 15.81 -3.29
N LEU A 140 0.28 15.69 -4.10
CA LEU A 140 1.67 15.64 -3.64
C LEU A 140 2.13 16.97 -3.02
N ASN A 141 1.70 18.10 -3.58
CA ASN A 141 1.95 19.38 -2.97
C ASN A 141 1.34 19.49 -1.56
N ARG A 142 0.13 18.96 -1.40
CA ARG A 142 -0.52 18.89 -0.10
C ARG A 142 0.16 17.89 0.85
N ALA A 143 0.53 16.73 0.33
CA ALA A 143 1.26 15.69 1.05
C ALA A 143 2.59 16.22 1.62
N GLU A 144 3.32 17.04 0.86
CA GLU A 144 4.57 17.66 1.30
C GLU A 144 4.34 18.64 2.46
N GLN A 145 3.29 19.46 2.38
CA GLN A 145 2.93 20.41 3.44
C GLN A 145 2.68 19.75 4.79
N ILE A 146 2.09 18.54 4.80
CA ILE A 146 1.72 17.83 6.02
C ILE A 146 2.69 16.69 6.39
N GLY A 147 3.71 16.43 5.56
CA GLY A 147 4.67 15.34 5.79
C GLY A 147 4.09 13.93 5.59
N CYS A 148 3.05 13.76 4.77
CA CYS A 148 2.39 12.49 4.50
C CYS A 148 2.82 11.91 3.15
N CYS A 149 3.52 10.76 3.13
CA CYS A 149 4.05 10.14 1.91
C CYS A 149 3.01 9.25 1.23
N LEU A 150 2.80 9.43 -0.09
CA LEU A 150 1.97 8.53 -0.88
C LEU A 150 2.74 7.25 -1.21
N MET A 151 2.09 6.09 -1.07
CA MET A 151 2.63 4.76 -1.31
C MET A 151 1.90 4.13 -2.51
N LEU A 152 2.56 4.13 -3.69
CA LEU A 152 1.98 3.68 -4.95
C LEU A 152 2.01 2.16 -5.05
N GLU A 153 0.89 1.52 -4.85
CA GLU A 153 0.75 0.07 -4.71
C GLU A 153 0.41 -0.62 -6.04
N ASN A 154 1.00 -1.81 -6.27
CA ASN A 154 0.56 -2.70 -7.36
C ASN A 154 -0.76 -3.38 -7.02
N VAL A 155 -1.66 -3.42 -7.99
CA VAL A 155 -2.90 -4.21 -7.91
C VAL A 155 -2.93 -5.27 -9.01
N ALA A 156 -2.95 -4.86 -10.27
CA ALA A 156 -2.96 -5.74 -11.41
C ALA A 156 -1.74 -5.53 -12.32
N ASP A 157 -0.71 -4.92 -11.79
CA ASP A 157 0.56 -4.66 -12.50
C ASP A 157 1.29 -5.96 -12.80
N SER A 158 1.59 -6.22 -14.07
CA SER A 158 2.41 -7.35 -14.48
C SER A 158 3.87 -6.96 -14.82
N ASP A 159 4.17 -5.67 -14.85
CA ASP A 159 5.53 -5.12 -15.00
C ASP A 159 5.84 -4.19 -13.81
N PRO A 160 6.68 -4.62 -12.85
CA PRO A 160 7.01 -3.82 -11.67
C PRO A 160 7.78 -2.53 -12.00
N SER A 161 8.40 -2.43 -13.18
CA SER A 161 9.19 -1.25 -13.57
C SER A 161 8.33 -0.02 -13.87
N LEU A 162 7.05 -0.20 -14.19
CA LEU A 162 6.15 0.90 -14.57
C LEU A 162 5.92 1.88 -13.42
N ARG A 163 5.72 1.37 -12.20
CA ARG A 163 5.56 2.24 -11.01
C ARG A 163 6.83 3.02 -10.71
N ASN A 164 8.00 2.40 -10.87
CA ASN A 164 9.29 3.09 -10.76
C ASN A 164 9.41 4.22 -11.80
N SER A 165 8.92 3.99 -13.02
CA SER A 165 8.94 5.00 -14.07
C SER A 165 8.06 6.20 -13.70
N LEU A 166 6.86 5.95 -13.16
CA LEU A 166 5.96 7.01 -12.69
C LEU A 166 6.58 7.81 -11.53
N VAL A 167 7.11 7.13 -10.51
CA VAL A 167 7.77 7.79 -9.37
C VAL A 167 8.96 8.64 -9.83
N LYS A 168 9.77 8.12 -10.76
CA LYS A 168 10.91 8.85 -11.33
C LYS A 168 10.51 10.03 -12.22
N ALA A 169 9.39 9.94 -12.94
CA ALA A 169 8.86 11.02 -13.75
C ALA A 169 8.35 12.19 -12.90
N ILE A 170 7.64 11.89 -11.81
CA ILE A 170 7.09 12.88 -10.88
C ILE A 170 8.17 13.56 -10.04
N LYS A 171 9.22 12.87 -9.63
CA LYS A 171 10.36 13.39 -8.85
C LYS A 171 9.98 14.03 -7.51
N SER A 172 8.88 13.59 -6.88
CA SER A 172 8.50 14.06 -5.56
C SER A 172 9.07 13.13 -4.46
N PRO A 173 9.64 13.66 -3.38
CA PRO A 173 10.05 12.87 -2.23
C PRO A 173 8.84 12.25 -1.49
N MET A 174 7.64 12.81 -1.73
CA MET A 174 6.38 12.37 -1.12
C MET A 174 5.69 11.26 -1.92
N LEU A 175 6.34 10.65 -2.93
CA LEU A 175 5.82 9.50 -3.66
C LEU A 175 6.83 8.37 -3.63
N LYS A 176 6.44 7.22 -3.09
CA LYS A 176 7.24 5.99 -3.04
C LYS A 176 6.46 4.81 -3.60
N VAL A 177 7.19 3.73 -3.89
CA VAL A 177 6.58 2.47 -4.33
C VAL A 177 6.09 1.70 -3.12
N SER A 178 4.89 1.12 -3.25
CA SER A 178 4.36 0.08 -2.38
C SER A 178 4.25 -1.23 -3.15
N ILE A 179 4.37 -2.35 -2.45
CA ILE A 179 4.18 -3.70 -3.02
C ILE A 179 3.18 -4.44 -2.15
N ASP A 180 2.13 -4.95 -2.79
CA ASP A 180 1.32 -6.01 -2.22
C ASP A 180 1.82 -7.36 -2.73
N THR A 181 2.14 -8.27 -1.79
CA THR A 181 2.73 -9.58 -2.08
C THR A 181 1.77 -10.54 -2.74
N GLY A 182 0.49 -10.49 -2.36
CA GLY A 182 -0.55 -11.33 -2.96
C GLY A 182 -0.94 -10.86 -4.35
N HIS A 183 -1.06 -9.56 -4.57
CA HIS A 183 -1.27 -8.97 -5.89
C HIS A 183 -0.11 -9.31 -6.85
N ALA A 184 1.14 -9.20 -6.40
CA ALA A 184 2.30 -9.59 -7.20
C ALA A 184 2.30 -11.09 -7.50
N HIS A 185 1.92 -11.93 -6.52
CA HIS A 185 1.83 -13.38 -6.69
C HIS A 185 0.68 -13.78 -7.63
N PHE A 186 -0.47 -13.12 -7.53
CA PHE A 186 -1.57 -13.25 -8.48
C PHE A 186 -1.13 -12.87 -9.91
N ALA A 187 -0.47 -11.73 -10.08
CA ALA A 187 0.03 -11.30 -11.38
C ALA A 187 1.06 -12.29 -11.96
N HIS A 188 1.92 -12.87 -11.11
CA HIS A 188 2.86 -13.92 -11.49
C HIS A 188 2.13 -15.17 -12.01
N GLY A 189 1.13 -15.64 -11.27
CA GLY A 189 0.37 -16.83 -11.63
C GLY A 189 -0.50 -16.68 -12.88
N GLN A 190 -1.12 -15.50 -13.07
CA GLN A 190 -2.10 -15.29 -14.14
C GLN A 190 -1.53 -14.62 -15.38
N PHE A 191 -0.57 -13.70 -15.23
CA PHE A 191 -0.12 -12.83 -16.32
C PHE A 191 1.37 -12.93 -16.63
N LYS A 192 2.05 -13.96 -16.09
CA LYS A 192 3.49 -14.17 -16.27
C LYS A 192 4.35 -12.99 -15.80
N ALA A 193 3.87 -12.22 -14.83
CA ALA A 193 4.71 -11.26 -14.13
C ALA A 193 5.91 -11.96 -13.47
N PRO A 194 7.00 -11.27 -13.18
CA PRO A 194 8.11 -11.86 -12.42
C PRO A 194 7.64 -12.29 -11.01
N PRO A 195 8.41 -13.13 -10.30
CA PRO A 195 8.13 -13.52 -8.92
C PRO A 195 8.07 -12.31 -7.97
N VAL A 196 7.39 -12.45 -6.82
CA VAL A 196 7.20 -11.38 -5.82
C VAL A 196 8.53 -10.72 -5.41
N ALA A 197 9.60 -11.51 -5.23
CA ALA A 197 10.91 -10.99 -4.86
C ALA A 197 11.47 -10.00 -5.91
N ASP A 198 11.19 -10.21 -7.18
CA ASP A 198 11.66 -9.33 -8.27
C ASP A 198 10.92 -7.97 -8.26
N PHE A 199 9.68 -7.93 -7.80
CA PHE A 199 8.99 -6.65 -7.53
C PHE A 199 9.73 -5.84 -6.47
N ILE A 200 10.21 -6.50 -5.40
CA ILE A 200 10.98 -5.87 -4.32
C ILE A 200 12.32 -5.38 -4.84
N TYR A 201 13.08 -6.23 -5.55
CA TYR A 201 14.37 -5.83 -6.13
C TYR A 201 14.22 -4.70 -7.15
N THR A 202 13.16 -4.74 -7.98
CA THR A 202 12.89 -3.69 -8.96
C THR A 202 12.59 -2.36 -8.28
N ALA A 203 11.79 -2.34 -7.22
CA ALA A 203 11.51 -1.13 -6.45
C ALA A 203 12.77 -0.57 -5.78
N GLY A 204 13.63 -1.44 -5.24
CA GLY A 204 14.92 -1.07 -4.65
C GLY A 204 14.81 0.04 -3.62
N SER A 205 15.55 1.14 -3.80
CA SER A 205 15.55 2.30 -2.89
C SER A 205 14.24 3.13 -2.92
N LEU A 206 13.37 2.92 -3.90
CA LEU A 206 12.07 3.58 -3.99
C LEU A 206 10.99 2.90 -3.13
N LEU A 207 11.26 1.69 -2.62
CA LEU A 207 10.30 0.94 -1.81
C LEU A 207 10.10 1.62 -0.45
N GLY A 208 8.87 2.03 -0.16
CA GLY A 208 8.50 2.68 1.10
C GLY A 208 7.53 1.89 1.95
N HIS A 209 6.84 0.92 1.35
CA HIS A 209 5.74 0.21 1.97
C HIS A 209 5.54 -1.17 1.35
N VAL A 210 5.07 -2.15 2.14
CA VAL A 210 4.71 -3.49 1.65
C VAL A 210 3.47 -3.97 2.38
N HIS A 211 2.43 -4.32 1.65
CA HIS A 211 1.36 -5.17 2.16
C HIS A 211 1.79 -6.64 2.10
N LEU A 212 1.73 -7.28 3.25
CA LEU A 212 2.04 -8.70 3.42
C LEU A 212 0.72 -9.46 3.53
N GLN A 213 0.32 -10.08 2.45
CA GLN A 213 -0.81 -11.00 2.41
C GLN A 213 -0.46 -12.22 1.55
N ASP A 214 -1.06 -13.37 1.84
CA ASP A 214 -0.85 -14.58 1.08
C ASP A 214 -1.96 -14.82 0.05
N ALA A 215 -1.62 -15.55 -0.99
CA ALA A 215 -2.52 -15.93 -2.06
C ALA A 215 -2.07 -17.25 -2.70
N ASP A 216 -2.92 -17.82 -3.55
CA ASP A 216 -2.65 -19.06 -4.29
C ASP A 216 -2.10 -18.84 -5.71
N GLY A 217 -1.82 -17.59 -6.10
CA GLY A 217 -1.44 -17.21 -7.46
C GLY A 217 -2.58 -17.26 -8.47
N TYR A 218 -3.80 -17.58 -8.03
CA TYR A 218 -4.99 -17.64 -8.89
C TYR A 218 -5.88 -16.40 -8.77
N ALA A 219 -6.04 -15.88 -7.54
CA ALA A 219 -6.88 -14.72 -7.25
C ALA A 219 -6.29 -13.89 -6.10
N ASP A 220 -6.78 -12.69 -5.95
CA ASP A 220 -6.53 -11.83 -4.80
C ASP A 220 -7.26 -12.40 -3.56
N ARG A 221 -6.49 -12.90 -2.59
CA ARG A 221 -7.04 -13.68 -1.47
C ARG A 221 -7.02 -12.96 -0.14
N HIS A 222 -6.01 -12.15 0.12
CA HIS A 222 -5.75 -11.54 1.43
C HIS A 222 -5.74 -12.56 2.59
N TRP A 223 -5.11 -13.73 2.37
CA TRP A 223 -4.92 -14.75 3.40
C TRP A 223 -3.77 -14.39 4.33
N HIS A 224 -3.74 -15.01 5.50
CA HIS A 224 -2.60 -14.88 6.40
C HIS A 224 -1.33 -15.44 5.77
N PRO A 225 -0.17 -14.76 5.90
CA PRO A 225 1.13 -15.30 5.47
C PRO A 225 1.35 -16.75 5.93
N GLY A 226 1.60 -17.63 4.96
CA GLY A 226 1.76 -19.09 5.15
C GLY A 226 0.50 -19.92 4.98
N GLU A 227 -0.62 -19.33 4.55
CA GLU A 227 -1.84 -20.07 4.18
C GLU A 227 -1.96 -20.31 2.68
N GLY A 228 -1.22 -19.56 1.88
CA GLY A 228 -1.15 -19.69 0.42
C GLY A 228 0.17 -20.24 -0.06
N THR A 229 0.62 -19.72 -1.21
CA THR A 229 1.84 -20.19 -1.90
C THR A 229 2.87 -19.08 -2.15
N VAL A 230 2.72 -17.90 -1.53
CA VAL A 230 3.74 -16.84 -1.59
C VAL A 230 5.05 -17.35 -1.00
N PRO A 231 6.19 -17.22 -1.71
CA PRO A 231 7.48 -17.74 -1.25
C PRO A 231 8.11 -16.83 -0.19
N TRP A 232 7.62 -16.85 1.04
CA TRP A 232 7.97 -15.92 2.12
C TRP A 232 9.46 -15.83 2.41
N GLY A 233 10.19 -16.95 2.36
CA GLY A 233 11.65 -16.92 2.52
C GLY A 233 12.33 -16.05 1.45
N GLY A 234 11.88 -16.11 0.21
CA GLY A 234 12.35 -15.26 -0.89
C GLY A 234 11.96 -13.78 -0.72
N VAL A 235 10.73 -13.54 -0.27
CA VAL A 235 10.22 -12.18 0.00
C VAL A 235 11.07 -11.50 1.09
N PHE A 236 11.23 -12.11 2.25
CA PHE A 236 12.00 -11.53 3.35
C PHE A 236 13.50 -11.44 3.03
N LYS A 237 14.05 -12.38 2.24
CA LYS A 237 15.41 -12.26 1.73
C LYS A 237 15.55 -11.01 0.84
N ALA A 238 14.65 -10.80 -0.11
CA ALA A 238 14.69 -9.63 -0.99
C ALA A 238 14.56 -8.32 -0.18
N LEU A 239 13.68 -8.28 0.83
CA LEU A 239 13.56 -7.14 1.75
C LEU A 239 14.86 -6.87 2.54
N ALA A 240 15.59 -7.90 2.92
CA ALA A 240 16.86 -7.76 3.62
C ALA A 240 18.03 -7.32 2.70
N ASP A 241 17.96 -7.66 1.41
CA ASP A 241 19.01 -7.37 0.43
C ASP A 241 18.96 -5.92 -0.11
N ILE A 242 17.78 -5.27 -0.09
CA ILE A 242 17.64 -3.89 -0.55
C ILE A 242 18.09 -2.88 0.51
N SER A 243 18.44 -1.66 0.08
CA SER A 243 18.86 -0.58 0.99
C SER A 243 17.69 0.17 1.64
N ALA A 244 16.46 -0.03 1.15
CA ALA A 244 15.27 0.60 1.71
C ALA A 244 14.80 -0.11 2.98
N THR A 245 14.14 0.64 3.86
CA THR A 245 13.48 0.14 5.07
C THR A 245 11.98 0.43 4.98
N PRO A 246 11.24 -0.36 4.17
CA PRO A 246 9.80 -0.14 3.98
C PRO A 246 9.01 -0.46 5.25
N ARG A 247 7.83 0.16 5.39
CA ARG A 247 6.81 -0.27 6.34
C ARG A 247 6.26 -1.62 5.90
N LEU A 248 6.23 -2.60 6.79
CA LEU A 248 5.73 -3.95 6.51
C LEU A 248 4.39 -4.15 7.22
N ILE A 249 3.30 -4.19 6.48
CA ILE A 249 1.93 -4.15 6.98
C ILE A 249 1.22 -5.46 6.61
N LEU A 250 0.78 -6.21 7.60
CA LEU A 250 -0.08 -7.38 7.39
C LEU A 250 -1.47 -6.90 6.94
N GLU A 251 -1.87 -7.24 5.72
CA GLU A 251 -3.16 -6.88 5.17
C GLU A 251 -3.97 -8.14 4.88
N VAL A 252 -4.71 -8.60 5.87
CA VAL A 252 -5.56 -9.80 5.76
C VAL A 252 -7.04 -9.41 5.79
N ARG A 253 -7.87 -10.20 5.10
CA ARG A 253 -9.29 -9.90 4.95
C ARG A 253 -10.12 -10.32 6.17
N ASP A 254 -9.85 -11.48 6.72
CA ASP A 254 -10.62 -12.10 7.79
C ASP A 254 -9.72 -12.55 8.95
N ARG A 255 -10.31 -13.00 10.04
CA ARG A 255 -9.61 -13.54 11.23
C ARG A 255 -8.49 -12.64 11.73
N LYS A 256 -8.71 -11.32 11.69
CA LYS A 256 -7.68 -10.32 12.09
C LYS A 256 -7.23 -10.50 13.54
N GLU A 257 -8.07 -11.07 14.39
CA GLU A 257 -7.72 -11.48 15.76
C GLU A 257 -6.57 -12.51 15.83
N GLN A 258 -6.27 -13.20 14.70
CA GLN A 258 -5.18 -14.15 14.60
C GLN A 258 -3.85 -13.53 14.11
N LEU A 259 -3.78 -12.22 13.89
CA LEU A 259 -2.54 -11.53 13.50
C LEU A 259 -1.39 -11.76 14.48
N PRO A 260 -1.59 -11.75 15.82
CA PRO A 260 -0.52 -12.10 16.75
C PRO A 260 0.07 -13.50 16.50
N GLN A 261 -0.78 -14.50 16.21
CA GLN A 261 -0.35 -15.87 15.93
C GLN A 261 0.38 -15.96 14.56
N THR A 262 -0.06 -15.19 13.57
CA THR A 262 0.63 -15.11 12.27
C THR A 262 2.02 -14.53 12.45
N VAL A 263 2.17 -13.46 13.22
CA VAL A 263 3.49 -12.89 13.54
C VAL A 263 4.35 -13.88 14.31
N ALA A 264 3.81 -14.56 15.32
CA ALA A 264 4.56 -15.58 16.08
C ALA A 264 5.07 -16.72 15.17
N ARG A 265 4.27 -17.13 14.18
CA ARG A 265 4.71 -18.11 13.16
C ARG A 265 5.87 -17.56 12.32
N LEU A 266 5.80 -16.33 11.82
CA LEU A 266 6.89 -15.72 11.05
C LEU A 266 8.15 -15.53 11.91
N GLN A 267 8.00 -15.22 13.19
CA GLN A 267 9.11 -15.16 14.17
C GLN A 267 9.77 -16.52 14.33
N SER A 268 9.01 -17.60 14.45
CA SER A 268 9.57 -18.97 14.57
C SER A 268 10.36 -19.40 13.33
N LEU A 269 10.10 -18.79 12.19
CA LEU A 269 10.83 -18.96 10.93
C LEU A 269 12.02 -18.01 10.79
N GLY A 270 12.27 -17.13 11.76
CA GLY A 270 13.35 -16.14 11.72
C GLY A 270 13.13 -15.02 10.70
N LEU A 271 11.87 -14.72 10.35
CA LEU A 271 11.50 -13.74 9.32
C LEU A 271 11.05 -12.38 9.91
N ALA A 272 10.59 -12.35 11.16
CA ALA A 272 10.11 -11.15 11.85
C ALA A 272 10.44 -11.18 13.35
N GLN A 273 10.15 -10.06 14.08
CA GLN A 273 10.26 -9.96 15.53
C GLN A 273 9.01 -9.34 16.17
#